data_6151792f087f3f8318bf76bf2b4b6af3
#
_entry.id   6151792f087f3f8318bf76bf2b4b6af3
#
_cell.length_a   1.000
_cell.length_b   1.000
_cell.length_c   1.000
_cell.angle_alpha   90.00
_cell.angle_beta   90.00
_cell.angle_gamma   90.00
#
_symmetry.space_group_name_H-M   'P 1'
#
loop_
_entity.id
_entity.type
_entity.pdbx_description
1 polymer ?
#
loop_
_entity_poly.entity_id
_entity_poly.type
_entity_poly.pdbx_seq_one_letter_code
_entity_poly.pdbx_strand_id
1 'polypeptide(L)'
;VGTGEALNEVAVGSVADGQWPEFKERFGRLRESVRLMRELWTKDSVTFEGDYYRTVDAAIYDRPDAPVPVYVAAGGPMVARYAGRVAQGFICTSGKGRELYADQLVPAVDEGLGKAGRDLDDIDRMIEIKVSWDPDPEQALANTRFWAPLSLSAEQKHSIHSPAEMERAADELPIEQGAKRWVAASRPEDVVEALRTYP
;
A
#
# COMPACT_ATOMS: atom_id res chain seq x y z
N VAL A 1 1.52 -4.43 -5.77
CA VAL A 1 2.51 -3.39 -6.09
C VAL A 1 2.06 -2.01 -5.58
N GLY A 2 2.98 -1.07 -5.35
CA GLY A 2 2.70 0.28 -4.84
C GLY A 2 3.81 1.26 -5.21
N THR A 3 3.69 2.49 -4.70
CA THR A 3 4.68 3.56 -4.93
C THR A 3 5.86 3.53 -3.96
N GLY A 4 6.00 2.47 -3.17
CA GLY A 4 7.00 2.35 -2.14
C GLY A 4 6.64 3.06 -0.82
N GLU A 5 7.33 2.70 0.25
CA GLU A 5 7.18 3.27 1.58
C GLU A 5 8.53 3.64 2.19
N ALA A 6 8.69 4.90 2.59
CA ALA A 6 9.94 5.41 3.13
C ALA A 6 10.42 4.63 4.36
N LEU A 7 9.50 4.22 5.24
CA LEU A 7 9.81 3.48 6.46
C LEU A 7 10.66 2.23 6.21
N ASN A 8 10.39 1.52 5.12
CA ASN A 8 11.08 0.27 4.79
C ASN A 8 12.17 0.42 3.75
N GLU A 9 12.16 1.51 2.98
CA GLU A 9 12.95 1.59 1.75
C GLU A 9 13.99 2.72 1.75
N VAL A 10 13.88 3.72 2.63
CA VAL A 10 14.80 4.85 2.67
C VAL A 10 16.23 4.44 2.97
N ALA A 11 16.42 3.38 3.75
CA ALA A 11 17.74 2.84 4.09
C ALA A 11 18.35 1.95 2.98
N VAL A 12 17.58 1.59 1.96
CA VAL A 12 18.07 0.75 0.87
C VAL A 12 18.72 1.64 -0.20
N GLY A 13 19.96 1.38 -0.52
CA GLY A 13 20.79 2.20 -1.43
C GLY A 13 20.35 2.25 -2.90
N SER A 14 19.12 1.83 -3.22
CA SER A 14 18.53 1.99 -4.55
C SER A 14 18.07 3.43 -4.85
N VAL A 15 18.15 4.29 -3.84
CA VAL A 15 17.87 5.71 -3.96
C VAL A 15 19.21 6.44 -4.10
N ALA A 16 19.43 7.07 -5.23
CA ALA A 16 20.62 7.91 -5.42
C ALA A 16 20.70 8.94 -4.29
N ASP A 17 21.87 9.07 -3.68
CA ASP A 17 22.14 10.00 -2.58
C ASP A 17 21.37 9.76 -1.27
N GLY A 18 20.74 8.59 -1.08
CA GLY A 18 20.02 8.24 0.14
C GLY A 18 18.76 9.07 0.41
N GLN A 19 18.26 9.79 -0.60
CA GLN A 19 17.05 10.59 -0.48
C GLN A 19 15.84 9.81 -0.99
N TRP A 20 14.73 9.91 -0.25
CA TRP A 20 13.47 9.34 -0.69
C TRP A 20 12.96 10.07 -1.94
N PRO A 21 12.70 9.37 -3.06
CA PRO A 21 12.26 10.03 -4.29
C PRO A 21 10.92 10.74 -4.13
N GLU A 22 10.76 11.84 -4.84
CA GLU A 22 9.49 12.56 -4.92
C GLU A 22 8.36 11.67 -5.45
N PHE A 23 7.13 11.95 -5.01
CA PHE A 23 5.96 11.15 -5.38
C PHE A 23 5.80 11.00 -6.91
N LYS A 24 6.07 12.04 -7.67
CA LYS A 24 5.96 12.01 -9.15
C LYS A 24 6.88 10.94 -9.75
N GLU A 25 8.09 10.84 -9.27
CA GLU A 25 9.04 9.81 -9.71
C GLU A 25 8.58 8.43 -9.30
N ARG A 26 8.25 8.22 -8.03
CA ARG A 26 7.79 6.94 -7.51
C ARG A 26 6.54 6.43 -8.25
N PHE A 27 5.62 7.32 -8.56
CA PHE A 27 4.45 6.99 -9.35
C PHE A 27 4.79 6.68 -10.82
N GLY A 28 5.75 7.39 -11.42
CA GLY A 28 6.30 7.08 -12.74
C GLY A 28 6.88 5.68 -12.79
N ARG A 29 7.74 5.34 -11.81
CA ARG A 29 8.34 4.00 -11.65
C ARG A 29 7.27 2.91 -11.54
N LEU A 30 6.22 3.11 -10.72
CA LEU A 30 5.10 2.17 -10.61
C LEU A 30 4.43 1.93 -11.96
N ARG A 31 4.16 2.99 -12.71
CA ARG A 31 3.49 2.88 -14.01
C ARG A 31 4.31 2.12 -15.04
N GLU A 32 5.61 2.39 -15.10
CA GLU A 32 6.51 1.68 -16.01
C GLU A 32 6.72 0.23 -15.59
N SER A 33 6.89 -0.04 -14.29
CA SER A 33 7.05 -1.43 -13.81
C SER A 33 5.84 -2.30 -14.14
N VAL A 34 4.62 -1.77 -13.97
CA VAL A 34 3.39 -2.52 -14.32
C VAL A 34 3.32 -2.81 -15.83
N ARG A 35 3.72 -1.85 -16.67
CA ARG A 35 3.79 -2.08 -18.12
C ARG A 35 4.83 -3.14 -18.48
N LEU A 36 6.03 -3.00 -17.97
CA LEU A 36 7.14 -3.93 -18.23
C LEU A 36 6.80 -5.35 -17.76
N MET A 37 6.28 -5.50 -16.54
CA MET A 37 5.85 -6.82 -16.04
C MET A 37 4.83 -7.48 -16.97
N ARG A 38 3.81 -6.74 -17.42
CA ARG A 38 2.80 -7.28 -18.33
C ARG A 38 3.36 -7.68 -19.69
N GLU A 39 4.29 -6.90 -20.22
CA GLU A 39 4.96 -7.27 -21.47
C GLU A 39 5.80 -8.54 -21.30
N LEU A 40 6.56 -8.66 -20.21
CA LEU A 40 7.35 -9.84 -19.90
C LEU A 40 6.50 -11.11 -19.70
N TRP A 41 5.29 -10.98 -19.16
CA TRP A 41 4.37 -12.12 -18.99
C TRP A 41 3.70 -12.58 -20.28
N THR A 42 3.64 -11.73 -21.32
CA THR A 42 2.84 -11.98 -22.52
C THR A 42 3.67 -12.12 -23.79
N LYS A 43 4.93 -11.67 -23.78
CA LYS A 43 5.82 -11.68 -24.96
C LYS A 43 6.99 -12.63 -24.75
N ASP A 44 7.52 -13.20 -25.82
CA ASP A 44 8.69 -14.10 -25.77
C ASP A 44 9.96 -13.34 -25.41
N SER A 45 10.10 -12.11 -25.88
CA SER A 45 11.15 -11.19 -25.45
C SER A 45 10.65 -9.75 -25.44
N VAL A 46 11.27 -8.91 -24.62
CA VAL A 46 10.90 -7.51 -24.41
C VAL A 46 12.13 -6.61 -24.48
N THR A 47 12.13 -5.73 -25.47
CA THR A 47 12.97 -4.53 -25.45
C THR A 47 12.11 -3.36 -25.01
N PHE A 48 12.36 -2.85 -23.83
CA PHE A 48 11.60 -1.77 -23.21
C PHE A 48 12.52 -0.56 -22.98
N GLU A 49 12.07 0.60 -23.40
CA GLU A 49 12.78 1.85 -23.19
C GLU A 49 11.86 2.85 -22.49
N GLY A 50 12.01 2.95 -21.18
CA GLY A 50 11.28 3.88 -20.33
C GLY A 50 12.19 4.94 -19.71
N ASP A 51 11.60 5.84 -18.93
CA ASP A 51 12.35 6.85 -18.18
C ASP A 51 13.12 6.23 -17.01
N TYR A 52 12.60 5.12 -16.43
CA TYR A 52 13.15 4.48 -15.23
C TYR A 52 13.66 3.06 -15.45
N TYR A 53 13.06 2.32 -16.37
CA TYR A 53 13.44 0.93 -16.65
C TYR A 53 13.79 0.73 -18.12
N ARG A 54 14.82 -0.10 -18.36
CA ARG A 54 15.23 -0.48 -19.70
C ARG A 54 15.54 -1.97 -19.74
N THR A 55 15.13 -2.61 -20.82
CA THR A 55 15.53 -3.99 -21.15
C THR A 55 15.88 -4.09 -22.61
N VAL A 56 16.77 -5.01 -22.94
CA VAL A 56 17.11 -5.35 -24.30
C VAL A 56 16.95 -6.86 -24.42
N ASP A 57 16.02 -7.28 -25.25
CA ASP A 57 15.74 -8.69 -25.57
C ASP A 57 15.60 -9.58 -24.31
N ALA A 58 14.96 -9.03 -23.27
CA ALA A 58 14.76 -9.71 -22.01
C ALA A 58 13.60 -10.70 -22.06
N ALA A 59 13.78 -11.88 -21.46
CA ALA A 59 12.76 -12.92 -21.40
C ALA A 59 12.65 -13.50 -19.97
N ILE A 60 11.45 -13.99 -19.64
CA ILE A 60 11.20 -14.81 -18.46
C ILE A 60 11.16 -16.27 -18.89
N TYR A 61 12.01 -17.12 -18.30
CA TYR A 61 12.09 -18.55 -18.66
C TYR A 61 10.84 -19.32 -18.21
N ASP A 62 10.36 -19.04 -16.99
CA ASP A 62 9.12 -19.62 -16.43
C ASP A 62 7.96 -18.63 -16.58
N ARG A 63 7.59 -18.32 -17.81
CA ARG A 63 6.50 -17.41 -18.10
C ARG A 63 5.17 -18.04 -17.68
N PRO A 64 4.27 -17.30 -16.99
CA PRO A 64 2.95 -17.81 -16.63
C PRO A 64 2.08 -18.03 -17.88
N ASP A 65 1.20 -19.03 -17.85
CA ASP A 65 0.25 -19.31 -18.95
C ASP A 65 -0.74 -18.16 -19.18
N ALA A 66 -1.02 -17.38 -18.12
CA ALA A 66 -1.84 -16.18 -18.19
C ALA A 66 -1.17 -15.05 -17.37
N PRO A 67 -1.42 -13.76 -17.73
CA PRO A 67 -0.87 -12.64 -16.97
C PRO A 67 -1.27 -12.70 -15.50
N VAL A 68 -0.29 -12.48 -14.62
CA VAL A 68 -0.53 -12.44 -13.16
C VAL A 68 -1.42 -11.24 -12.82
N PRO A 69 -2.49 -11.40 -12.02
CA PRO A 69 -3.32 -10.29 -11.59
C PRO A 69 -2.51 -9.25 -10.81
N VAL A 70 -2.65 -7.99 -11.20
CA VAL A 70 -1.95 -6.87 -10.56
C VAL A 70 -2.89 -6.18 -9.57
N TYR A 71 -2.49 -6.18 -8.30
CA TYR A 71 -3.16 -5.43 -7.23
C TYR A 71 -2.32 -4.20 -6.88
N VAL A 72 -2.92 -3.02 -6.95
CA VAL A 72 -2.25 -1.74 -6.69
C VAL A 72 -2.62 -1.22 -5.32
N ALA A 73 -1.62 -1.08 -4.44
CA ALA A 73 -1.79 -0.45 -3.16
C ALA A 73 -1.79 1.08 -3.31
N ALA A 74 -2.83 1.74 -2.81
CA ALA A 74 -2.97 3.18 -2.91
C ALA A 74 -3.31 3.84 -1.57
N GLY A 75 -2.55 4.88 -1.25
CA GLY A 75 -2.80 5.76 -0.12
C GLY A 75 -3.30 7.15 -0.53
N GLY A 76 -3.63 7.35 -1.80
CA GLY A 76 -4.14 8.62 -2.33
C GLY A 76 -4.89 8.48 -3.65
N PRO A 77 -5.73 9.47 -4.02
CA PRO A 77 -6.66 9.38 -5.15
C PRO A 77 -5.99 9.18 -6.51
N MET A 78 -4.77 9.70 -6.71
CA MET A 78 -4.08 9.56 -7.99
C MET A 78 -3.70 8.10 -8.28
N VAL A 79 -3.18 7.38 -7.28
CA VAL A 79 -2.82 5.96 -7.42
C VAL A 79 -4.07 5.08 -7.46
N ALA A 80 -5.12 5.43 -6.70
CA ALA A 80 -6.41 4.74 -6.73
C ALA A 80 -7.06 4.83 -8.12
N ARG A 81 -7.08 6.02 -8.74
CA ARG A 81 -7.54 6.21 -10.11
C ARG A 81 -6.74 5.40 -11.12
N TYR A 82 -5.42 5.33 -10.93
CA TYR A 82 -4.58 4.49 -11.78
C TYR A 82 -4.91 3.01 -11.61
N ALA A 83 -5.14 2.53 -10.38
CA ALA A 83 -5.58 1.15 -10.12
C ALA A 83 -6.88 0.83 -10.89
N GLY A 84 -7.90 1.68 -10.81
CA GLY A 84 -9.15 1.53 -11.55
C GLY A 84 -8.94 1.40 -13.06
N ARG A 85 -7.97 2.13 -13.61
CA ARG A 85 -7.69 2.08 -15.06
C ARG A 85 -7.01 0.80 -15.51
N VAL A 86 -6.17 0.18 -14.69
CA VAL A 86 -5.24 -0.84 -15.18
C VAL A 86 -5.18 -2.11 -14.35
N ALA A 87 -5.57 -2.10 -13.08
CA ALA A 87 -5.35 -3.20 -12.16
C ALA A 87 -6.54 -4.17 -12.07
N GLN A 88 -6.30 -5.38 -11.61
CA GLN A 88 -7.32 -6.35 -11.25
C GLN A 88 -7.75 -6.18 -9.79
N GLY A 89 -6.96 -5.49 -8.98
CA GLY A 89 -7.32 -5.15 -7.60
C GLY A 89 -6.76 -3.81 -7.15
N PHE A 90 -7.48 -3.20 -6.24
CA PHE A 90 -7.11 -2.01 -5.49
C PHE A 90 -7.06 -2.36 -4.01
N ILE A 91 -5.98 -1.97 -3.32
CA ILE A 91 -5.83 -2.19 -1.88
C ILE A 91 -5.59 -0.83 -1.21
N CYS A 92 -6.47 -0.47 -0.28
CA CYS A 92 -6.18 0.61 0.66
C CYS A 92 -5.29 0.05 1.76
N THR A 93 -4.11 0.61 1.91
CA THR A 93 -3.13 0.17 2.91
C THR A 93 -3.59 0.50 4.32
N SER A 94 -3.15 -0.33 5.26
CA SER A 94 -3.51 -0.24 6.68
C SER A 94 -3.26 1.13 7.30
N GLY A 95 -4.03 1.44 8.32
CA GLY A 95 -3.89 2.66 9.09
C GLY A 95 -4.41 3.91 8.38
N LYS A 96 -5.15 3.79 7.32
CA LYS A 96 -5.94 4.87 6.71
C LYS A 96 -7.36 4.83 7.27
N GLY A 97 -7.94 6.01 7.56
CA GLY A 97 -9.31 6.09 8.07
C GLY A 97 -10.35 5.67 7.04
N ARG A 98 -11.53 5.30 7.52
CA ARG A 98 -12.69 4.96 6.69
C ARG A 98 -13.00 6.05 5.66
N GLU A 99 -12.93 7.32 6.08
CA GLU A 99 -13.23 8.48 5.24
C GLU A 99 -12.30 8.56 4.02
N LEU A 100 -11.01 8.26 4.20
CA LEU A 100 -10.11 8.21 3.06
C LEU A 100 -10.52 7.11 2.08
N TYR A 101 -10.81 5.91 2.59
CA TYR A 101 -11.20 4.78 1.75
C TYR A 101 -12.51 5.03 1.02
N ALA A 102 -13.59 5.30 1.77
CA ALA A 102 -14.93 5.39 1.23
C ALA A 102 -15.18 6.66 0.41
N ASP A 103 -14.66 7.81 0.88
CA ASP A 103 -15.06 9.11 0.33
C ASP A 103 -14.06 9.65 -0.70
N GLN A 104 -12.84 9.07 -0.78
CA GLN A 104 -11.80 9.54 -1.70
C GLN A 104 -11.26 8.43 -2.62
N LEU A 105 -10.87 7.27 -2.05
CA LEU A 105 -10.18 6.25 -2.84
C LEU A 105 -11.16 5.45 -3.70
N VAL A 106 -12.28 4.99 -3.15
CA VAL A 106 -13.31 4.26 -3.91
C VAL A 106 -13.83 5.10 -5.07
N PRO A 107 -14.26 6.37 -4.88
CA PRO A 107 -14.67 7.22 -6.01
C PRO A 107 -13.55 7.44 -7.04
N ALA A 108 -12.30 7.52 -6.62
CA ALA A 108 -11.19 7.65 -7.55
C ALA A 108 -10.94 6.37 -8.37
N VAL A 109 -11.14 5.19 -7.77
CA VAL A 109 -11.12 3.90 -8.50
C VAL A 109 -12.23 3.88 -9.54
N ASP A 110 -13.45 4.25 -9.16
CA ASP A 110 -14.62 4.28 -10.06
C ASP A 110 -14.41 5.26 -11.23
N GLU A 111 -13.84 6.44 -10.96
CA GLU A 111 -13.42 7.36 -12.03
C GLU A 111 -12.39 6.72 -12.97
N GLY A 112 -11.44 5.97 -12.42
CA GLY A 112 -10.43 5.25 -13.18
C GLY A 112 -11.02 4.18 -14.09
N LEU A 113 -11.96 3.37 -13.57
CA LEU A 113 -12.71 2.36 -14.31
C LEU A 113 -13.47 3.00 -15.49
N GLY A 114 -14.27 4.02 -15.19
CA GLY A 114 -15.04 4.71 -16.23
C GLY A 114 -14.19 5.30 -17.36
N LYS A 115 -13.01 5.86 -17.04
CA LYS A 115 -12.05 6.36 -18.03
C LYS A 115 -11.42 5.25 -18.90
N ALA A 116 -11.43 4.02 -18.42
CA ALA A 116 -10.90 2.86 -19.14
C ALA A 116 -11.99 2.01 -19.82
N GLY A 117 -13.27 2.39 -19.68
CA GLY A 117 -14.40 1.60 -20.18
C GLY A 117 -14.55 0.26 -19.46
N ARG A 118 -14.21 0.20 -18.17
CA ARG A 118 -14.27 -0.99 -17.32
C ARG A 118 -15.42 -0.85 -16.33
N ASP A 119 -15.93 -1.98 -15.88
CA ASP A 119 -17.00 -2.07 -14.89
C ASP A 119 -16.50 -2.37 -13.46
N LEU A 120 -17.39 -2.24 -12.48
CA LEU A 120 -17.06 -2.50 -11.08
C LEU A 120 -16.65 -3.94 -10.81
N ASP A 121 -17.16 -4.88 -11.59
CA ASP A 121 -16.85 -6.31 -11.49
C ASP A 121 -15.44 -6.66 -12.04
N ASP A 122 -14.80 -5.71 -12.72
CA ASP A 122 -13.45 -5.89 -13.26
C ASP A 122 -12.33 -5.67 -12.23
N ILE A 123 -12.66 -5.26 -11.00
CA ILE A 123 -11.67 -4.92 -9.98
C ILE A 123 -12.11 -5.30 -8.56
N ASP A 124 -11.25 -6.03 -7.86
CA ASP A 124 -11.41 -6.24 -6.42
C ASP A 124 -11.07 -4.97 -5.65
N ARG A 125 -11.96 -4.56 -4.75
CA ARG A 125 -11.73 -3.41 -3.85
C ARG A 125 -11.50 -3.90 -2.43
N MET A 126 -10.30 -3.66 -1.93
CA MET A 126 -9.86 -4.18 -0.65
C MET A 126 -9.36 -3.08 0.27
N ILE A 127 -9.56 -3.30 1.56
CA ILE A 127 -8.93 -2.50 2.62
C ILE A 127 -8.34 -3.42 3.68
N GLU A 128 -7.14 -3.11 4.12
CA GLU A 128 -6.54 -3.74 5.29
C GLU A 128 -7.01 -3.01 6.55
N ILE A 129 -7.60 -3.74 7.48
CA ILE A 129 -8.05 -3.22 8.78
C ILE A 129 -7.26 -3.93 9.88
N LYS A 130 -6.68 -3.17 10.79
CA LYS A 130 -5.94 -3.68 11.94
C LYS A 130 -6.88 -3.92 13.10
N VAL A 131 -6.89 -5.15 13.59
CA VAL A 131 -7.69 -5.57 14.73
C VAL A 131 -6.77 -6.12 15.80
N SER A 132 -6.96 -5.67 17.04
CA SER A 132 -6.40 -6.28 18.23
C SER A 132 -7.56 -6.74 19.13
N TRP A 133 -7.62 -8.03 19.40
CA TRP A 133 -8.68 -8.59 20.21
C TRP A 133 -8.11 -9.35 21.41
N ASP A 134 -8.63 -9.06 22.58
CA ASP A 134 -8.37 -9.80 23.82
C ASP A 134 -9.59 -9.65 24.73
N PRO A 135 -10.01 -10.68 25.52
CA PRO A 135 -11.08 -10.54 26.51
C PRO A 135 -10.82 -9.44 27.54
N ASP A 136 -9.55 -9.15 27.84
CA ASP A 136 -9.12 -8.03 28.63
C ASP A 136 -8.88 -6.80 27.72
N PRO A 137 -9.65 -5.71 27.89
CA PRO A 137 -9.51 -4.51 27.07
C PRO A 137 -8.14 -3.81 27.25
N GLU A 138 -7.52 -3.90 28.42
CA GLU A 138 -6.17 -3.35 28.63
C GLU A 138 -5.14 -4.16 27.84
N GLN A 139 -5.27 -5.46 27.80
CA GLN A 139 -4.42 -6.33 27.01
C GLN A 139 -4.65 -6.13 25.50
N ALA A 140 -5.90 -6.00 25.05
CA ALA A 140 -6.21 -5.68 23.65
C ALA A 140 -5.52 -4.40 23.20
N LEU A 141 -5.49 -3.38 24.03
CA LEU A 141 -4.77 -2.14 23.78
C LEU A 141 -3.24 -2.35 23.81
N ALA A 142 -2.72 -3.02 24.82
CA ALA A 142 -1.29 -3.28 24.98
C ALA A 142 -0.69 -4.05 23.81
N ASN A 143 -1.43 -4.99 23.22
CA ASN A 143 -1.00 -5.79 22.06
C ASN A 143 -0.71 -4.93 20.80
N THR A 144 -1.25 -3.72 20.73
CA THR A 144 -0.97 -2.79 19.61
C THR A 144 0.43 -2.19 19.68
N ARG A 145 1.11 -2.24 20.82
CA ARG A 145 2.43 -1.63 21.04
C ARG A 145 3.48 -2.11 20.06
N PHE A 146 3.49 -3.38 19.70
CA PHE A 146 4.43 -3.94 18.74
C PHE A 146 4.43 -3.21 17.38
N TRP A 147 3.30 -2.62 17.00
CA TRP A 147 3.14 -1.91 15.74
C TRP A 147 3.23 -0.39 15.86
N ALA A 148 3.61 0.13 17.03
CA ALA A 148 3.73 1.56 17.28
C ALA A 148 4.65 2.29 16.29
N PRO A 149 5.72 1.69 15.71
CA PRO A 149 6.53 2.32 14.67
C PRO A 149 5.73 2.85 13.47
N LEU A 150 4.61 2.21 13.13
CA LEU A 150 3.73 2.67 12.05
C LEU A 150 3.02 4.00 12.35
N SER A 151 3.01 4.43 13.62
CA SER A 151 2.40 5.68 14.09
C SER A 151 3.39 6.83 14.24
N LEU A 152 4.66 6.61 13.94
CA LEU A 152 5.67 7.66 13.85
C LEU A 152 5.27 8.72 12.81
N SER A 153 5.71 9.96 13.00
CA SER A 153 5.47 11.05 12.07
C SER A 153 6.13 10.80 10.70
N ALA A 154 5.71 11.52 9.67
CA ALA A 154 6.33 11.44 8.35
C ALA A 154 7.82 11.82 8.41
N GLU A 155 8.17 12.85 9.20
CA GLU A 155 9.55 13.30 9.39
C GLU A 155 10.40 12.21 10.03
N GLN A 156 9.91 11.58 11.13
CA GLN A 156 10.61 10.47 11.78
C GLN A 156 10.81 9.28 10.83
N LYS A 157 9.80 8.92 10.05
CA LYS A 157 9.90 7.84 9.07
C LYS A 157 10.90 8.10 7.94
N HIS A 158 11.16 9.36 7.63
CA HIS A 158 12.15 9.73 6.61
C HIS A 158 13.58 9.85 7.17
N SER A 159 13.73 10.15 8.47
CA SER A 159 15.03 10.39 9.11
C SER A 159 15.60 9.18 9.85
N ILE A 160 14.75 8.23 10.25
CA ILE A 160 15.18 7.03 10.98
C ILE A 160 15.49 5.91 9.98
N HIS A 161 16.74 5.44 10.01
CA HIS A 161 17.24 4.39 9.10
C HIS A 161 17.51 3.06 9.78
N SER A 162 17.47 3.03 11.12
CA SER A 162 17.78 1.86 11.92
C SER A 162 16.50 1.31 12.59
N PRO A 163 16.23 -0.01 12.51
CA PRO A 163 15.12 -0.61 13.26
C PRO A 163 15.17 -0.34 14.76
N ALA A 164 16.37 -0.36 15.37
CA ALA A 164 16.54 -0.10 16.80
C ALA A 164 16.23 1.37 17.17
N GLU A 165 16.51 2.34 16.30
CA GLU A 165 16.11 3.73 16.52
C GLU A 165 14.61 3.90 16.34
N MET A 166 14.03 3.19 15.40
CA MET A 166 12.59 3.19 15.13
C MET A 166 11.82 2.64 16.34
N GLU A 167 12.29 1.54 16.91
CA GLU A 167 11.73 0.94 18.13
C GLU A 167 11.79 1.92 19.29
N ARG A 168 12.96 2.53 19.58
CA ARG A 168 13.11 3.53 20.65
C ARG A 168 12.16 4.72 20.45
N ALA A 169 12.09 5.27 19.25
CA ALA A 169 11.20 6.39 18.96
C ALA A 169 9.72 6.01 19.12
N ALA A 170 9.37 4.77 18.81
CA ALA A 170 8.01 4.25 18.97
C ALA A 170 7.66 3.97 20.45
N ASP A 171 8.63 3.57 21.28
CA ASP A 171 8.43 3.33 22.70
C ASP A 171 8.09 4.61 23.49
N GLU A 172 8.54 5.76 22.97
CA GLU A 172 8.21 7.07 23.54
C GLU A 172 6.76 7.52 23.25
N LEU A 173 6.09 6.87 22.29
CA LEU A 173 4.71 7.22 21.92
C LEU A 173 3.72 6.74 22.99
N PRO A 174 2.72 7.57 23.36
CA PRO A 174 1.56 7.10 24.11
C PRO A 174 0.90 5.91 23.41
N ILE A 175 0.44 4.92 24.18
CA ILE A 175 -0.17 3.71 23.61
C ILE A 175 -1.39 4.04 22.74
N GLU A 176 -2.16 5.04 23.14
CA GLU A 176 -3.35 5.51 22.42
C GLU A 176 -2.99 6.08 21.04
N GLN A 177 -1.81 6.68 20.91
CA GLN A 177 -1.33 7.15 19.61
C GLN A 177 -0.94 5.97 18.72
N GLY A 178 -0.27 4.95 19.26
CA GLY A 178 0.05 3.71 18.57
C GLY A 178 -1.21 2.97 18.11
N ALA A 179 -2.23 2.92 18.96
CA ALA A 179 -3.49 2.23 18.73
C ALA A 179 -4.52 3.03 17.91
N LYS A 180 -4.32 4.32 17.65
CA LYS A 180 -5.33 5.24 17.06
C LYS A 180 -6.01 4.69 15.79
N ARG A 181 -5.35 3.80 15.07
CA ARG A 181 -5.82 3.24 13.79
C ARG A 181 -6.12 1.75 13.89
N TRP A 182 -6.28 1.26 15.10
CA TRP A 182 -6.63 -0.12 15.39
C TRP A 182 -8.06 -0.21 15.89
N VAL A 183 -8.73 -1.30 15.55
CA VAL A 183 -9.91 -1.75 16.28
C VAL A 183 -9.39 -2.58 17.46
N ALA A 184 -9.17 -1.93 18.60
CA ALA A 184 -8.85 -2.61 19.86
C ALA A 184 -10.18 -2.96 20.56
N ALA A 185 -10.48 -4.24 20.70
CA ALA A 185 -11.79 -4.71 21.16
C ALA A 185 -11.66 -5.86 22.14
N SER A 186 -12.57 -5.91 23.14
CA SER A 186 -12.68 -7.02 24.09
C SER A 186 -13.84 -7.97 23.82
N ARG A 187 -14.73 -7.61 22.88
CA ARG A 187 -15.84 -8.46 22.46
C ARG A 187 -15.82 -8.61 20.94
N PRO A 188 -16.09 -9.82 20.41
CA PRO A 188 -16.14 -10.05 18.96
C PRO A 188 -17.15 -9.15 18.23
N GLU A 189 -18.28 -8.82 18.91
CA GLU A 189 -19.34 -7.96 18.35
C GLU A 189 -18.82 -6.57 18.02
N ASP A 190 -17.92 -6.01 18.83
CA ASP A 190 -17.35 -4.69 18.61
C ASP A 190 -16.48 -4.66 17.33
N VAL A 191 -15.77 -5.77 17.06
CA VAL A 191 -15.02 -5.94 15.80
C VAL A 191 -15.98 -5.99 14.61
N VAL A 192 -17.05 -6.79 14.70
CA VAL A 192 -18.05 -6.92 13.63
C VAL A 192 -18.70 -5.57 13.34
N GLU A 193 -19.06 -4.81 14.39
CA GLU A 193 -19.65 -3.49 14.24
C GLU A 193 -18.70 -2.52 13.54
N ALA A 194 -17.44 -2.50 13.95
CA ALA A 194 -16.42 -1.66 13.31
C ALA A 194 -16.24 -2.02 11.82
N LEU A 195 -16.20 -3.31 11.47
CA LEU A 195 -16.03 -3.76 10.09
C LEU A 195 -17.25 -3.41 9.21
N ARG A 196 -18.46 -3.47 9.74
CA ARG A 196 -19.71 -3.10 9.01
C ARG A 196 -19.78 -1.64 8.59
N THR A 197 -18.93 -0.77 9.13
CA THR A 197 -18.90 0.65 8.74
C THR A 197 -18.26 0.87 7.36
N TYR A 198 -17.56 -0.13 6.83
CA TYR A 198 -16.92 -0.05 5.51
C TYR A 198 -17.88 -0.50 4.41
N PRO A 199 -17.86 0.18 3.23
CA PRO A 199 -18.70 -0.18 2.10
C PRO A 199 -18.23 -1.46 1.42
#